data_9daa4d80ff0cde8ee72ef72794a15e04
#
_entry.id   9daa4d80ff0cde8ee72ef72794a15e04
#
_cell.length_a   1.000
_cell.length_b   1.000
_cell.length_c   1.000
_cell.angle_alpha   90.00
_cell.angle_beta   90.00
_cell.angle_gamma   90.00
#
_symmetry.space_group_name_H-M   'P 1'
#
loop_
_entity.id
_entity.type
_entity.pdbx_description
1 polymer ?
#
loop_
_entity_poly.entity_id
_entity_poly.type
_entity_poly.pdbx_seq_one_letter_code
_entity_poly.pdbx_strand_id
1 'polypeptide(L)'
;MVRAEELRGQPFVSQQSDVDADIQSYFKKNDLHVSSQCYIVDDQSMIAMVACGQGLALMPELMFKEGAASAGCQVLQLEPAAKRSIGLACLSRGALSPAAKEFVKHAREFARMR
;
A
#
# COMPACT_ATOMS: atom_id res chain seq x y z
N MET A 1 1.79 9.92 14.22
CA MET A 1 1.89 10.55 12.89
C MET A 1 3.35 10.84 12.58
N VAL A 2 3.81 10.48 11.41
CA VAL A 2 5.20 10.70 10.99
C VAL A 2 5.23 11.63 9.78
N ARG A 3 6.13 12.60 9.78
CA ARG A 3 6.32 13.49 8.65
C ARG A 3 7.23 12.85 7.61
N ALA A 4 6.98 13.14 6.33
CA ALA A 4 7.81 12.63 5.25
C ALA A 4 9.29 12.99 5.43
N GLU A 5 9.59 14.18 5.92
CA GLU A 5 10.97 14.63 6.17
C GLU A 5 11.69 13.81 7.24
N GLU A 6 10.97 13.25 8.20
CA GLU A 6 11.55 12.37 9.23
C GLU A 6 11.96 11.01 8.65
N LEU A 7 11.41 10.65 7.51
CA LEU A 7 11.73 9.40 6.82
C LEU A 7 13.01 9.47 5.98
N ARG A 8 13.53 10.67 5.74
CA ARG A 8 14.74 10.84 4.95
C ARG A 8 15.93 10.21 5.64
N GLY A 9 16.71 9.46 4.87
CA GLY A 9 17.89 8.78 5.39
C GLY A 9 17.60 7.51 6.16
N GLN A 10 16.35 7.16 6.37
CA GLN A 10 15.97 5.91 7.05
C GLN A 10 16.08 4.72 6.09
N PRO A 11 16.48 3.54 6.59
CA PRO A 11 16.49 2.35 5.77
C PRO A 11 15.07 1.88 5.47
N PHE A 12 14.82 1.57 4.20
CA PHE A 12 13.52 1.05 3.77
C PHE A 12 13.67 -0.37 3.23
N VAL A 13 12.67 -1.18 3.54
CA VAL A 13 12.41 -2.43 2.84
C VAL A 13 11.46 -2.08 1.71
N SER A 14 11.85 -2.29 0.46
CA SER A 14 11.03 -1.90 -0.67
C SER A 14 10.61 -3.07 -1.52
N GLN A 15 9.44 -2.93 -2.16
CA GLN A 15 9.04 -3.83 -3.23
C GLN A 15 9.84 -3.52 -4.50
N GLN A 16 9.83 -4.47 -5.42
CA GLN A 16 10.43 -4.29 -6.74
C GLN A 16 9.87 -3.02 -7.39
N SER A 17 10.74 -2.25 -8.03
CA SER A 17 10.51 -0.84 -8.40
C SER A 17 9.31 -0.57 -9.33
N ASP A 18 8.77 -1.56 -10.00
CA ASP A 18 7.68 -1.43 -10.96
C ASP A 18 6.31 -1.92 -10.43
N VAL A 19 6.25 -2.35 -9.17
CA VAL A 19 5.05 -3.00 -8.62
C VAL A 19 4.03 -2.01 -8.06
N ASP A 20 4.47 -0.87 -7.53
CA ASP A 20 3.54 0.09 -6.95
C ASP A 20 3.90 1.54 -7.31
N ALA A 21 3.19 2.04 -8.32
CA ALA A 21 3.39 3.39 -8.83
C ALA A 21 3.00 4.47 -7.82
N ASP A 22 2.02 4.22 -6.97
CA ASP A 22 1.56 5.20 -5.97
C ASP A 22 2.61 5.41 -4.88
N ILE A 23 3.25 4.33 -4.43
CA ILE A 23 4.34 4.40 -3.45
C ILE A 23 5.54 5.12 -4.05
N GLN A 24 5.90 4.79 -5.28
CA GLN A 24 6.98 5.44 -6.01
C GLN A 24 6.73 6.95 -6.15
N SER A 25 5.50 7.31 -6.50
CA SER A 25 5.08 8.70 -6.63
C SER A 25 5.19 9.46 -5.30
N TYR A 26 4.80 8.85 -4.21
CA TYR A 26 4.91 9.45 -2.88
C TYR A 26 6.36 9.73 -2.51
N PHE A 27 7.26 8.78 -2.74
CA PHE A 27 8.68 8.95 -2.47
C PHE A 27 9.26 10.10 -3.32
N LYS A 28 8.95 10.13 -4.59
CA LYS A 28 9.44 11.17 -5.51
C LYS A 28 8.93 12.54 -5.12
N LYS A 29 7.64 12.66 -4.79
CA LYS A 29 6.99 13.91 -4.40
C LYS A 29 7.57 14.52 -3.13
N ASN A 30 7.98 13.68 -2.19
CA ASN A 30 8.49 14.10 -0.89
C ASN A 30 10.01 14.02 -0.78
N ASP A 31 10.68 13.87 -1.91
CA ASP A 31 12.15 13.80 -1.99
C ASP A 31 12.73 12.71 -1.08
N LEU A 32 12.08 11.55 -1.09
CA LEU A 32 12.53 10.38 -0.36
C LEU A 32 13.28 9.45 -1.30
N HIS A 33 14.51 9.12 -0.96
CA HIS A 33 15.34 8.18 -1.71
C HIS A 33 15.40 6.86 -0.96
N VAL A 34 15.00 5.80 -1.63
CA VAL A 34 15.06 4.46 -1.05
C VAL A 34 16.40 3.85 -1.39
N SER A 35 17.25 3.72 -0.38
CA SER A 35 18.51 2.97 -0.50
C SER A 35 18.28 1.54 -0.01
N SER A 36 17.35 0.83 -0.60
CA SER A 36 17.09 -0.56 -0.22
C SER A 36 17.96 -1.49 -1.05
N GLN A 37 18.67 -2.35 -0.36
CA GLN A 37 19.42 -3.45 -0.99
C GLN A 37 18.58 -4.73 -1.09
N CYS A 38 17.38 -4.72 -0.52
CA CYS A 38 16.47 -5.86 -0.53
C CYS A 38 15.22 -5.53 -1.33
N TYR A 39 15.01 -6.27 -2.41
CA TYR A 39 13.77 -6.20 -3.17
C TYR A 39 12.90 -7.40 -2.80
N ILE A 40 11.73 -7.13 -2.30
CA ILE A 40 10.79 -8.14 -1.84
C ILE A 40 9.56 -8.14 -2.74
N VAL A 41 9.06 -9.33 -3.05
CA VAL A 41 7.99 -9.50 -4.03
C VAL A 41 6.60 -9.47 -3.37
N ASP A 42 6.48 -9.84 -2.11
CA ASP A 42 5.19 -9.93 -1.43
C ASP A 42 5.13 -9.15 -0.12
N ASP A 43 3.91 -8.73 0.23
CA ASP A 43 3.67 -7.88 1.39
C ASP A 43 3.91 -8.59 2.73
N GLN A 44 3.66 -9.88 2.81
CA GLN A 44 3.89 -10.64 4.03
C GLN A 44 5.37 -10.72 4.37
N SER A 45 6.21 -10.90 3.37
CA SER A 45 7.67 -10.88 3.55
C SER A 45 8.15 -9.50 3.95
N MET A 46 7.58 -8.44 3.41
CA MET A 46 7.90 -7.07 3.82
C MET A 46 7.58 -6.84 5.30
N ILE A 47 6.41 -7.24 5.75
CA ILE A 47 6.00 -7.13 7.15
C ILE A 47 6.97 -7.91 8.06
N ALA A 48 7.35 -9.11 7.66
CA ALA A 48 8.30 -9.92 8.42
C ALA A 48 9.67 -9.25 8.52
N MET A 49 10.16 -8.66 7.45
CA MET A 49 11.44 -7.94 7.44
C MET A 49 11.41 -6.71 8.34
N VAL A 50 10.32 -5.96 8.32
CA VAL A 50 10.14 -4.81 9.21
C VAL A 50 10.10 -5.28 10.67
N ALA A 51 9.39 -6.36 10.96
CA ALA A 51 9.31 -6.94 12.30
C ALA A 51 10.69 -7.39 12.82
N CYS A 52 11.58 -7.82 11.91
CA CYS A 52 12.95 -8.19 12.26
C CYS A 52 13.90 -6.98 12.39
N GLY A 53 13.40 -5.77 12.24
CA GLY A 53 14.22 -4.57 12.38
C GLY A 53 15.06 -4.21 11.17
N GLN A 54 14.73 -4.72 9.99
CA GLN A 54 15.51 -4.46 8.76
C GLN A 54 15.26 -3.08 8.17
N GLY A 55 14.20 -2.41 8.59
CA GLY A 55 13.89 -1.07 8.10
C GLY A 55 12.43 -0.74 8.20
N LEU A 56 12.03 0.29 7.45
CA LEU A 56 10.66 0.76 7.34
C LEU A 56 10.06 0.30 6.03
N ALA A 57 8.74 0.20 5.98
CA ALA A 57 8.03 -0.08 4.73
C ALA A 57 6.85 0.87 4.59
N LEU A 58 6.60 1.32 3.36
CA LEU A 58 5.40 2.06 3.02
C LEU A 58 4.44 1.11 2.31
N MET A 59 3.25 0.95 2.88
CA MET A 59 2.28 -0.01 2.39
C MET A 59 0.87 0.56 2.40
N PRO A 60 -0.03 0.10 1.51
CA PRO A 60 -1.45 0.45 1.63
C PRO A 60 -2.03 -0.02 2.96
N GLU A 61 -2.87 0.80 3.56
CA GLU A 61 -3.49 0.52 4.85
C GLU A 61 -4.20 -0.84 4.90
N LEU A 62 -4.90 -1.18 3.81
CA LEU A 62 -5.64 -2.45 3.73
C LEU A 62 -4.76 -3.69 3.80
N MET A 63 -3.48 -3.55 3.46
CA MET A 63 -2.55 -4.69 3.42
C MET A 63 -2.02 -5.08 4.80
N PHE A 64 -2.03 -4.16 5.76
CA PHE A 64 -1.46 -4.42 7.08
C PHE A 64 -2.47 -4.36 8.22
N LYS A 65 -3.72 -4.04 7.95
CA LYS A 65 -4.74 -3.84 8.98
C LYS A 65 -4.91 -5.04 9.92
N GLU A 66 -4.70 -6.22 9.41
CA GLU A 66 -4.83 -7.46 10.19
C GLU A 66 -3.50 -8.15 10.47
N GLY A 67 -2.45 -7.82 9.73
CA GLY A 67 -1.19 -8.55 9.76
C GLY A 67 -0.05 -7.86 10.51
N ALA A 68 0.10 -6.56 10.38
CA ALA A 68 1.26 -5.85 10.90
C ALA A 68 1.30 -5.81 12.42
N ALA A 69 0.18 -5.54 13.07
CA ALA A 69 0.10 -5.49 14.52
C ALA A 69 0.36 -6.88 15.15
N SER A 70 -0.15 -7.94 14.55
CA SER A 70 0.09 -9.31 15.00
C SER A 70 1.54 -9.76 14.79
N ALA A 71 2.24 -9.16 13.82
CA ALA A 71 3.65 -9.43 13.59
C ALA A 71 4.58 -8.58 14.47
N GLY A 72 4.05 -7.71 15.32
CA GLY A 72 4.83 -6.84 16.20
C GLY A 72 5.31 -5.55 15.55
N CYS A 73 4.75 -5.16 14.42
CA CYS A 73 5.07 -3.90 13.75
C CYS A 73 4.22 -2.76 14.30
N GLN A 74 4.83 -1.60 14.43
CA GLN A 74 4.11 -0.36 14.74
C GLN A 74 3.65 0.29 13.44
N VAL A 75 2.39 0.70 13.40
CA VAL A 75 1.80 1.36 12.23
C VAL A 75 1.69 2.84 12.51
N LEU A 76 2.24 3.65 11.61
CA LEU A 76 2.23 5.11 11.73
C LEU A 76 1.54 5.72 10.52
N GLN A 77 0.81 6.80 10.75
CA GLN A 77 0.21 7.56 9.66
C GLN A 77 1.19 8.57 9.10
N LEU A 78 1.10 8.82 7.81
CA LEU A 78 1.98 9.73 7.10
C LEU A 78 1.45 11.17 7.08
N GLU A 79 2.36 12.13 7.13
CA GLU A 79 2.10 13.53 6.88
C GLU A 79 3.13 14.06 5.87
N PRO A 80 2.73 14.52 4.68
CA PRO A 80 1.36 14.59 4.17
C PRO A 80 0.77 13.21 3.90
N ALA A 81 -0.56 13.12 3.99
CA ALA A 81 -1.27 11.86 3.78
C ALA A 81 -1.14 11.39 2.33
N ALA A 82 -0.91 10.11 2.16
CA ALA A 82 -0.97 9.45 0.86
C ALA A 82 -2.32 8.75 0.71
N LYS A 83 -2.94 8.89 -0.45
CA LYS A 83 -4.22 8.27 -0.76
C LYS A 83 -4.14 7.55 -2.09
N ARG A 84 -4.92 6.49 -2.21
CA ARG A 84 -5.06 5.75 -3.46
C ARG A 84 -6.53 5.50 -3.75
N SER A 85 -6.89 5.54 -5.03
CA SER A 85 -8.21 5.17 -5.50
C SER A 85 -8.19 3.73 -5.99
N ILE A 86 -9.14 2.95 -5.52
CA ILE A 86 -9.34 1.58 -5.97
C ILE A 86 -10.63 1.54 -6.76
N GLY A 87 -10.59 0.92 -7.92
CA GLY A 87 -11.73 0.83 -8.80
C GLY A 87 -11.89 -0.55 -9.41
N LEU A 88 -13.04 -0.74 -10.05
CA LEU A 88 -13.32 -1.93 -10.84
C LEU A 88 -13.10 -1.60 -12.32
N ALA A 89 -12.41 -2.49 -13.03
CA ALA A 89 -12.16 -2.33 -14.46
C ALA A 89 -12.96 -3.37 -15.24
N CYS A 90 -13.54 -2.94 -16.34
CA CYS A 90 -14.21 -3.83 -17.29
C CYS A 90 -14.06 -3.27 -18.71
N LEU A 91 -14.21 -4.13 -19.70
CA LEU A 91 -14.11 -3.71 -21.10
C LEU A 91 -15.29 -2.81 -21.49
N SER A 92 -16.48 -3.14 -21.02
CA SER A 92 -17.71 -2.38 -21.28
C SER A 92 -18.75 -2.73 -20.24
N ARG A 93 -19.46 -1.71 -19.72
CA ARG A 93 -20.56 -1.94 -18.77
C ARG A 93 -21.68 -2.76 -19.38
N GLY A 94 -21.97 -2.57 -20.66
CA GLY A 94 -23.02 -3.30 -21.37
C GLY A 94 -22.69 -4.76 -21.63
N ALA A 95 -21.40 -5.10 -21.62
CA ALA A 95 -20.93 -6.47 -21.88
C ALA A 95 -20.81 -7.34 -20.62
N LEU A 96 -21.11 -6.79 -19.44
CA LEU A 96 -21.04 -7.53 -18.19
C LEU A 96 -22.13 -8.59 -18.13
N SER A 97 -21.77 -9.80 -17.65
CA SER A 97 -22.73 -10.85 -17.35
C SER A 97 -23.68 -10.39 -16.22
N PRO A 98 -24.88 -11.02 -16.08
CA PRO A 98 -25.76 -10.69 -14.97
C PRO A 98 -25.08 -10.87 -13.60
N ALA A 99 -24.26 -11.90 -13.44
CA ALA A 99 -23.51 -12.12 -12.20
C ALA A 99 -22.48 -11.01 -11.95
N ALA A 100 -21.77 -10.57 -12.99
CA ALA A 100 -20.82 -9.47 -12.87
C ALA A 100 -21.50 -8.15 -12.53
N LYS A 101 -22.67 -7.89 -13.09
CA LYS A 101 -23.46 -6.69 -12.75
C LYS A 101 -23.88 -6.68 -11.27
N GLU A 102 -24.32 -7.81 -10.76
CA GLU A 102 -24.63 -7.95 -9.33
C GLU A 102 -23.43 -7.75 -8.44
N PHE A 103 -22.28 -8.30 -8.83
CA PHE A 103 -21.02 -8.08 -8.11
C PHE A 103 -20.67 -6.59 -8.03
N VAL A 104 -20.73 -5.88 -9.15
CA VAL A 104 -20.42 -4.43 -9.20
C VAL A 104 -21.36 -3.66 -8.27
N LYS A 105 -22.65 -4.01 -8.27
CA LYS A 105 -23.64 -3.38 -7.40
C LYS A 105 -23.29 -3.57 -5.92
N HIS A 106 -22.99 -4.79 -5.52
CA HIS A 106 -22.60 -5.10 -4.14
C HIS A 106 -21.26 -4.44 -3.76
N ALA A 107 -20.30 -4.41 -4.66
CA ALA A 107 -19.02 -3.76 -4.42
C ALA A 107 -19.17 -2.25 -4.18
N ARG A 108 -20.04 -1.59 -4.94
CA ARG A 108 -20.35 -0.17 -4.74
C ARG A 108 -21.01 0.10 -3.40
N GLU A 109 -21.98 -0.72 -3.03
CA GLU A 109 -22.65 -0.61 -1.75
C GLU A 109 -21.67 -0.79 -0.59
N PHE A 110 -20.83 -1.79 -0.69
CA PHE A 110 -19.76 -2.05 0.29
C PHE A 110 -18.81 -0.86 0.43
N ALA A 111 -18.39 -0.28 -0.69
CA ALA A 111 -17.47 0.87 -0.68
C ALA A 111 -18.10 2.11 -0.03
N ARG A 112 -19.39 2.31 -0.17
CA ARG A 112 -20.11 3.43 0.46
C ARG A 112 -20.23 3.29 1.98
N MET A 113 -20.16 2.05 2.49
CA MET A 113 -20.27 1.75 3.91
C MET A 113 -18.95 1.94 4.67
N ARG A 114 -17.87 2.26 3.97
CA ARG A 114 -16.53 2.42 4.57
C ARG A 114 -16.18 3.87 4.86
#